data_432e1f7286efe823e99c562937b94613
#
_entry.id   432e1f7286efe823e99c562937b94613
#
_cell.length_a   1.000
_cell.length_b   1.000
_cell.length_c   1.000
_cell.angle_alpha   90.00
_cell.angle_beta   90.00
_cell.angle_gamma   90.00
#
_symmetry.space_group_name_H-M   'P 1'
#
loop_
_entity.id
_entity.type
_entity.pdbx_description
1 polymer ?
#
loop_
_entity_poly.entity_id
_entity_poly.type
_entity_poly.pdbx_seq_one_letter_code
_entity_poly.pdbx_strand_id
1 'polypeptide(L)'
;MHIRTATPADAAALAAVEAACFPAAEAATAEEIADRLAHYADHFWLLEEDDGTLVSFVDGMVTDEPKLRDEMYETAALHNENGAWQMIFGVNTLPAYRRRGCA
;
A
#
# COMPACT_ATOMS: atom_id res chain seq x y z
N MET A 1 0.90 -0.20 -19.25
CA MET A 1 0.96 -0.05 -17.78
C MET A 1 1.51 1.32 -17.40
N HIS A 2 1.01 1.88 -16.30
CA HIS A 2 1.50 3.15 -15.79
C HIS A 2 1.50 3.13 -14.26
N ILE A 3 2.27 4.05 -13.66
CA ILE A 3 2.41 4.17 -12.21
C ILE A 3 1.78 5.48 -11.77
N ARG A 4 1.02 5.45 -10.65
CA ARG A 4 0.47 6.64 -10.02
C ARG A 4 0.43 6.48 -8.51
N THR A 5 0.23 7.57 -7.79
CA THR A 5 -0.07 7.53 -6.36
C THR A 5 -1.57 7.30 -6.14
N ALA A 6 -1.93 6.83 -4.95
CA ALA A 6 -3.32 6.51 -4.62
C ALA A 6 -4.15 7.74 -4.26
N THR A 7 -5.47 7.54 -4.29
CA THR A 7 -6.46 8.45 -3.71
C THR A 7 -7.34 7.65 -2.75
N PRO A 8 -8.12 8.29 -1.86
CA PRO A 8 -9.03 7.56 -0.97
C PRO A 8 -10.03 6.66 -1.71
N ALA A 9 -10.36 6.96 -2.96
CA ALA A 9 -11.25 6.14 -3.78
C ALA A 9 -10.67 4.77 -4.14
N ASP A 10 -9.37 4.57 -3.97
CA ASP A 10 -8.69 3.31 -4.31
C ASP A 10 -8.80 2.23 -3.22
N ALA A 11 -9.39 2.54 -2.07
CA ALA A 11 -9.40 1.64 -0.91
C ALA A 11 -9.90 0.23 -1.23
N ALA A 12 -11.02 0.10 -1.95
CA ALA A 12 -11.60 -1.20 -2.27
C ALA A 12 -10.69 -2.03 -3.19
N ALA A 13 -10.10 -1.40 -4.22
CA ALA A 13 -9.21 -2.08 -5.15
C ALA A 13 -7.91 -2.52 -4.45
N LEU A 14 -7.35 -1.68 -3.59
CA LEU A 14 -6.15 -2.00 -2.81
C LEU A 14 -6.42 -3.16 -1.84
N ALA A 15 -7.56 -3.14 -1.17
CA ALA A 15 -7.95 -4.22 -0.25
C ALA A 15 -8.11 -5.56 -1.00
N ALA A 16 -8.63 -5.54 -2.21
CA ALA A 16 -8.78 -6.75 -3.02
C ALA A 16 -7.43 -7.34 -3.43
N VAL A 17 -6.47 -6.51 -3.81
CA VAL A 17 -5.10 -6.97 -4.13
C VAL A 17 -4.40 -7.50 -2.89
N GLU A 18 -4.53 -6.83 -1.76
CA GLU A 18 -3.97 -7.27 -0.48
C GLU A 18 -4.50 -8.65 -0.10
N ALA A 19 -5.82 -8.85 -0.20
CA ALA A 19 -6.46 -10.13 0.11
C ALA A 19 -6.02 -11.25 -0.85
N ALA A 20 -5.70 -10.94 -2.10
CA ALA A 20 -5.21 -11.91 -3.07
C ALA A 20 -3.74 -12.29 -2.81
N CYS A 21 -2.97 -11.43 -2.17
CA CYS A 21 -1.53 -11.61 -1.95
C CYS A 21 -1.19 -12.25 -0.60
N PHE A 22 -2.04 -12.12 0.41
CA PHE A 22 -1.76 -12.56 1.77
C PHE A 22 -2.91 -13.37 2.37
N PRO A 23 -2.60 -14.31 3.31
CA PRO A 23 -3.64 -14.98 4.08
C PRO A 23 -4.49 -13.96 4.86
N ALA A 24 -5.76 -14.30 5.12
CA ALA A 24 -6.69 -13.40 5.79
C ALA A 24 -6.18 -12.87 7.14
N ALA A 25 -5.40 -13.68 7.87
CA ALA A 25 -4.84 -13.27 9.16
C ALA A 25 -3.76 -12.19 9.05
N GLU A 26 -3.15 -12.04 7.86
CA GLU A 26 -2.02 -11.12 7.63
C GLU A 26 -2.40 -9.95 6.73
N ALA A 27 -3.43 -10.10 5.90
CA ALA A 27 -3.85 -9.06 4.97
C ALA A 27 -4.43 -7.87 5.74
N ALA A 28 -4.05 -6.66 5.34
CA ALA A 28 -4.69 -5.45 5.85
C ALA A 28 -6.15 -5.42 5.42
N THR A 29 -7.04 -5.01 6.32
CA THR A 29 -8.46 -4.88 6.01
C THR A 29 -8.74 -3.65 5.17
N ALA A 30 -9.94 -3.59 4.53
CA ALA A 30 -10.36 -2.41 3.80
C ALA A 30 -10.40 -1.17 4.69
N GLU A 31 -10.78 -1.32 5.97
CA GLU A 31 -10.82 -0.22 6.93
C GLU A 31 -9.40 0.29 7.26
N GLU A 32 -8.45 -0.61 7.45
CA GLU A 32 -7.06 -0.27 7.70
C GLU A 32 -6.44 0.45 6.50
N ILE A 33 -6.72 -0.03 5.30
CA ILE A 33 -6.24 0.62 4.06
C ILE A 33 -6.86 2.01 3.89
N ALA A 34 -8.16 2.14 4.16
CA ALA A 34 -8.83 3.44 4.11
C ALA A 34 -8.22 4.43 5.10
N ASP A 35 -7.89 3.98 6.31
CA ASP A 35 -7.22 4.80 7.32
C ASP A 35 -5.83 5.25 6.86
N ARG A 36 -5.05 4.34 6.28
CA ARG A 36 -3.74 4.67 5.70
C ARG A 36 -3.87 5.70 4.58
N LEU A 37 -4.85 5.54 3.69
CA LEU A 37 -5.10 6.49 2.60
C LEU A 37 -5.49 7.87 3.12
N ALA A 38 -6.23 7.94 4.23
CA ALA A 38 -6.60 9.20 4.85
C ALA A 38 -5.39 9.98 5.37
N HIS A 39 -4.30 9.28 5.72
CA HIS A 39 -3.11 9.89 6.29
C HIS A 39 -1.95 10.03 5.29
N TYR A 40 -1.77 9.08 4.38
CA TYR A 40 -0.61 9.10 3.48
C TYR A 40 -0.86 8.44 2.12
N ALA A 41 -1.97 8.80 1.46
CA ALA A 41 -2.28 8.29 0.11
C ALA A 41 -1.13 8.53 -0.89
N ASP A 42 -0.38 9.61 -0.72
CA ASP A 42 0.76 9.96 -1.59
C ASP A 42 1.94 9.00 -1.44
N HIS A 43 1.93 8.14 -0.44
CA HIS A 43 2.95 7.11 -0.19
C HIS A 43 2.44 5.71 -0.52
N PHE A 44 1.42 5.62 -1.37
CA PHE A 44 0.98 4.41 -2.06
C PHE A 44 1.30 4.56 -3.53
N TRP A 45 2.14 3.71 -4.06
CA TRP A 45 2.51 3.71 -5.48
C TRP A 45 1.86 2.53 -6.16
N LEU A 46 1.00 2.81 -7.15
CA LEU A 46 0.16 1.84 -7.83
C LEU A 46 0.64 1.64 -9.27
N LEU A 47 0.74 0.38 -9.68
CA LEU A 47 0.97 0.00 -11.07
C LEU A 47 -0.34 -0.50 -11.65
N GLU A 48 -0.81 0.12 -12.74
CA GLU A 48 -2.08 -0.22 -13.40
C GLU A 48 -1.88 -0.59 -14.85
N GLU A 49 -2.75 -1.47 -15.36
CA GLU A 49 -2.93 -1.66 -16.79
C GLU A 49 -3.58 -0.41 -17.39
N ASP A 50 -3.48 -0.27 -18.73
CA ASP A 50 -4.07 0.88 -19.42
C ASP A 50 -5.60 0.95 -19.28
N ASP A 51 -6.25 -0.18 -18.98
CA ASP A 51 -7.70 -0.25 -18.74
C ASP A 51 -8.09 0.10 -17.28
N GLY A 52 -7.12 0.42 -16.43
CA GLY A 52 -7.36 0.76 -15.03
C GLY A 52 -7.26 -0.39 -14.06
N THR A 53 -6.97 -1.62 -14.51
CA THR A 53 -6.81 -2.77 -13.62
C THR A 53 -5.57 -2.58 -12.73
N LEU A 54 -5.77 -2.64 -11.41
CA LEU A 54 -4.68 -2.55 -10.46
C LEU A 54 -3.92 -3.87 -10.43
N VAL A 55 -2.62 -3.80 -10.71
CA VAL A 55 -1.74 -4.97 -10.84
C VAL A 55 -0.86 -5.15 -9.61
N SER A 56 -0.31 -4.07 -9.11
CA SER A 56 0.69 -4.08 -8.04
C SER A 56 0.64 -2.77 -7.27
N PHE A 57 1.03 -2.81 -6.00
CA PHE A 57 1.25 -1.58 -5.26
C PHE A 57 2.30 -1.76 -4.16
N VAL A 58 2.93 -0.64 -3.79
CA VAL A 58 3.88 -0.54 -2.68
C VAL A 58 3.38 0.58 -1.79
N ASP A 59 3.41 0.37 -0.48
CA ASP A 59 2.96 1.38 0.47
C ASP A 59 3.80 1.42 1.75
N GLY A 60 3.74 2.56 2.43
CA GLY A 60 4.34 2.73 3.73
C GLY A 60 4.26 4.16 4.22
N MET A 61 4.42 4.37 5.53
CA MET A 61 4.41 5.69 6.13
C MET A 61 5.78 6.33 6.16
N VAL A 62 5.81 7.65 6.31
CA VAL A 62 7.02 8.41 6.61
C VAL A 62 7.09 8.63 8.12
N THR A 63 8.26 8.51 8.69
CA THR A 63 8.46 8.63 10.15
C THR A 63 9.89 9.08 10.44
N ASP A 64 10.13 9.57 11.66
CA ASP A 64 11.48 9.86 12.15
C ASP A 64 12.15 8.66 12.78
N GLU A 65 11.44 7.54 12.92
CA GLU A 65 11.99 6.32 13.50
C GLU A 65 12.75 5.51 12.46
N PRO A 66 14.00 5.09 12.74
CA PRO A 66 14.79 4.33 11.78
C PRO A 66 14.43 2.85 11.68
N LYS A 67 13.50 2.37 12.52
CA LYS A 67 13.10 0.95 12.53
C LYS A 67 11.62 0.81 12.29
N LEU A 68 11.25 -0.18 11.46
CA LEU A 68 9.86 -0.57 11.24
C LEU A 68 9.32 -1.23 12.51
N ARG A 69 8.13 -0.79 12.97
CA ARG A 69 7.46 -1.33 14.15
C ARG A 69 6.04 -1.77 13.80
N ASP A 70 5.54 -2.77 14.52
CA ASP A 70 4.19 -3.30 14.30
C ASP A 70 3.10 -2.23 14.45
N GLU A 71 3.27 -1.29 15.36
CA GLU A 71 2.32 -0.18 15.58
C GLU A 71 2.11 0.65 14.33
N MET A 72 3.10 0.75 13.45
CA MET A 72 3.01 1.50 12.20
C MET A 72 1.98 0.89 11.24
N TYR A 73 1.81 -0.43 11.26
CA TYR A 73 0.80 -1.11 10.44
C TYR A 73 -0.61 -0.84 10.93
N GLU A 74 -0.79 -0.66 12.24
CA GLU A 74 -2.10 -0.56 12.87
C GLU A 74 -2.57 0.89 13.04
N THR A 75 -1.64 1.84 13.15
CA THR A 75 -1.94 3.24 13.48
C THR A 75 -1.37 4.18 12.43
N ALA A 76 -2.15 4.44 11.39
CA ALA A 76 -1.74 5.33 10.29
C ALA A 76 -1.45 6.77 10.77
N ALA A 77 -2.03 7.18 11.89
CA ALA A 77 -1.79 8.50 12.47
C ALA A 77 -0.33 8.71 12.94
N LEU A 78 0.47 7.64 13.03
CA LEU A 78 1.90 7.76 13.32
C LEU A 78 2.69 8.32 12.14
N HIS A 79 2.08 8.40 10.94
CA HIS A 79 2.72 8.99 9.77
C HIS A 79 3.10 10.45 10.05
N ASN A 80 4.35 10.80 9.70
CA ASN A 80 4.88 12.16 9.80
C ASN A 80 5.47 12.54 8.45
N GLU A 81 4.78 13.40 7.70
CA GLU A 81 5.18 13.80 6.34
C GLU A 81 6.57 14.44 6.30
N ASN A 82 7.01 15.03 7.40
CA ASN A 82 8.33 15.65 7.51
C ASN A 82 9.39 14.70 8.09
N GLY A 83 9.07 13.43 8.25
CA GLY A 83 10.01 12.45 8.79
C GLY A 83 11.16 12.15 7.85
N ALA A 84 12.23 11.58 8.40
CA ALA A 84 13.46 11.28 7.67
C ALA A 84 13.42 9.93 6.93
N TRP A 85 12.47 9.04 7.26
CA TRP A 85 12.44 7.67 6.76
C TRP A 85 11.13 7.34 6.09
N GLN A 86 11.20 6.79 4.87
CA GLN A 86 10.06 6.18 4.19
C GLN A 86 10.08 4.68 4.51
N MET A 87 9.11 4.22 5.29
CA MET A 87 8.95 2.79 5.54
C MET A 87 8.24 2.12 4.37
N ILE A 88 8.56 0.87 4.13
CA ILE A 88 7.88 0.03 3.13
C ILE A 88 7.15 -1.08 3.90
N PHE A 89 5.83 -1.04 3.90
CA PHE A 89 5.00 -2.03 4.59
C PHE A 89 4.79 -3.29 3.76
N GLY A 90 4.66 -3.13 2.45
CA GLY A 90 4.43 -4.27 1.59
C GLY A 90 4.68 -3.96 0.12
N VAL A 91 5.03 -5.01 -0.60
CA VAL A 91 5.14 -4.98 -2.05
C VAL A 91 4.19 -6.07 -2.56
N ASN A 92 3.06 -5.66 -3.12
CA ASN A 92 1.97 -6.56 -3.51
C ASN A 92 1.83 -6.61 -5.01
N THR A 93 1.82 -7.82 -5.58
CA THR A 93 1.58 -8.03 -7.01
C THR A 93 0.55 -9.13 -7.17
N LEU A 94 -0.50 -8.91 -7.96
CA LEU A 94 -1.49 -9.93 -8.26
C LEU A 94 -0.80 -11.20 -8.78
N PRO A 95 -1.21 -12.41 -8.34
CA PRO A 95 -0.56 -13.65 -8.74
C PRO A 95 -0.42 -13.84 -10.24
N ALA A 96 -1.41 -13.41 -11.02
CA ALA A 96 -1.39 -13.51 -12.49
C ALA A 96 -0.28 -12.67 -13.14
N TYR A 97 0.26 -11.69 -12.43
CA TYR A 97 1.27 -10.77 -12.95
C TYR A 97 2.66 -10.98 -12.35
N ARG A 98 2.80 -11.93 -11.44
CA ARG A 98 4.09 -12.25 -10.83
C ARG A 98 5.04 -12.81 -11.89
N ARG A 99 6.34 -12.51 -11.76
CA ARG A 99 7.39 -12.91 -12.71
C ARG A 99 7.26 -12.27 -14.09
N ARG A 100 6.50 -11.19 -14.21
CA ARG A 100 6.37 -10.40 -15.43
C ARG A 100 7.08 -9.05 -15.33
N GLY A 101 7.92 -8.87 -14.32
CA GLY A 101 8.66 -7.63 -14.11
C GLY A 101 7.82 -6.48 -13.52
N CYS A 102 6.67 -6.77 -12.92
CA CYS A 102 5.77 -5.75 -12.37
C CYS A 102 6.09 -5.35 -10.93
N ALA A 103 6.85 -6.14 -10.22
CA ALA A 103 7.33 -5.78 -8.88
C ALA A 103 8.41 -6.76 -8.41
#